data_86f69ff442498dded3cfe344d920730d
#
_entry.id   86f69ff442498dded3cfe344d920730d
#
_cell.length_a   1.000
_cell.length_b   1.000
_cell.length_c   1.000
_cell.angle_alpha   90.00
_cell.angle_beta   90.00
_cell.angle_gamma   90.00
#
_symmetry.space_group_name_H-M   'P 1'
#
loop_
_entity.id
_entity.type
_entity.pdbx_description
1 polymer ?
#
loop_
_entity_poly.entity_id
_entity_poly.type
_entity_poly.pdbx_seq_one_letter_code
_entity_poly.pdbx_strand_id
1 'polypeptide(L)'
;KTSELAQSLSSWPKSSPGYFFDVQNRLKKFVEGGQLGIFRNGYWGHPQYKLPPEANLMGFAHYLEALDFQREIVKIHAVFGGKNPHPNWIVGGMPCAINIDESGAVGAVNMERLNLVQSIITRTADFINNVMIPDALAIGQFNKPWSEIGTGLSDKCVLSYGAFPDIANDFGEKSLLMPGGAVINGDFNNVLPVDLVDPQQVQEFVDHAWYRYPNDQVGRHPFDGITDP
;
A
#
# COMPACT_ATOMS: atom_id res chain seq x y z
N LYS A 1 20.25 -11.57 -19.58
CA LYS A 1 18.78 -11.67 -19.73
C LYS A 1 18.03 -10.90 -18.64
N THR A 2 18.17 -11.24 -17.33
CA THR A 2 17.47 -10.53 -16.23
C THR A 2 17.82 -9.03 -16.20
N SER A 3 19.11 -8.71 -16.29
CA SER A 3 19.57 -7.31 -16.34
C SER A 3 19.08 -6.58 -17.59
N GLU A 4 19.09 -7.23 -18.74
CA GLU A 4 18.56 -6.66 -19.99
C GLU A 4 17.06 -6.38 -19.88
N LEU A 5 16.31 -7.30 -19.27
CA LEU A 5 14.88 -7.11 -19.01
C LEU A 5 14.66 -5.93 -18.07
N ALA A 6 15.35 -5.87 -16.94
CA ALA A 6 15.21 -4.76 -15.98
C ALA A 6 15.57 -3.41 -16.62
N GLN A 7 16.66 -3.35 -17.38
CA GLN A 7 17.09 -2.14 -18.09
C GLN A 7 16.15 -1.72 -19.22
N SER A 8 15.40 -2.68 -19.79
CA SER A 8 14.36 -2.35 -20.77
C SER A 8 13.12 -1.71 -20.15
N LEU A 9 12.89 -1.93 -18.87
CA LEU A 9 11.75 -1.38 -18.15
C LEU A 9 12.07 -0.01 -17.51
N SER A 10 13.31 0.16 -17.03
CA SER A 10 13.70 1.41 -16.39
C SER A 10 15.23 1.60 -16.33
N SER A 11 15.64 2.80 -15.99
CA SER A 11 17.06 3.17 -15.78
C SER A 11 17.53 2.97 -14.33
N TRP A 12 16.88 2.11 -13.56
CA TRP A 12 17.21 1.90 -12.16
C TRP A 12 18.65 1.40 -11.96
N PRO A 13 19.46 2.03 -11.07
CA PRO A 13 20.89 1.74 -10.97
C PRO A 13 21.23 0.30 -10.57
N LYS A 14 20.40 -0.33 -9.73
CA LYS A 14 20.59 -1.72 -9.29
C LYS A 14 20.04 -2.74 -10.30
N SER A 15 20.31 -2.55 -11.57
CA SER A 15 19.89 -3.45 -12.66
C SER A 15 21.07 -4.12 -13.36
N SER A 16 22.23 -4.18 -12.69
CA SER A 16 23.44 -4.77 -13.27
C SER A 16 23.41 -6.31 -13.30
N PRO A 17 24.11 -6.95 -14.25
CA PRO A 17 24.23 -8.40 -14.27
C PRO A 17 24.83 -8.97 -12.97
N GLY A 18 25.80 -8.29 -12.37
CA GLY A 18 26.43 -8.72 -11.11
C GLY A 18 25.45 -8.72 -9.94
N TYR A 19 24.59 -7.73 -9.84
CA TYR A 19 23.55 -7.66 -8.82
C TYR A 19 22.59 -8.86 -8.90
N PHE A 20 22.04 -9.15 -10.07
CA PHE A 20 21.12 -10.27 -10.24
C PHE A 20 21.83 -11.62 -10.06
N PHE A 21 23.09 -11.73 -10.41
CA PHE A 21 23.89 -12.93 -10.16
C PHE A 21 24.10 -13.16 -8.66
N ASP A 22 24.36 -12.11 -7.89
CA ASP A 22 24.46 -12.22 -6.42
C ASP A 22 23.13 -12.67 -5.79
N VAL A 23 22.03 -12.05 -6.18
CA VAL A 23 20.69 -12.46 -5.71
C VAL A 23 20.40 -13.91 -6.06
N GLN A 24 20.68 -14.33 -7.29
CA GLN A 24 20.51 -15.72 -7.72
C GLN A 24 21.33 -16.69 -6.87
N ASN A 25 22.58 -16.38 -6.59
CA ASN A 25 23.45 -17.23 -5.77
C ASN A 25 22.95 -17.33 -4.31
N ARG A 26 22.47 -16.23 -3.75
CA ARG A 26 21.86 -16.21 -2.41
C ARG A 26 20.62 -17.09 -2.36
N LEU A 27 19.73 -16.97 -3.35
CA LEU A 27 18.54 -17.81 -3.47
C LEU A 27 18.91 -19.29 -3.61
N LYS A 28 19.89 -19.61 -4.45
CA LYS A 28 20.34 -20.98 -4.64
C LYS A 28 20.80 -21.60 -3.32
N LYS A 29 21.66 -20.90 -2.57
CA LYS A 29 22.12 -21.34 -1.24
C LYS A 29 20.96 -21.52 -0.26
N PHE A 30 19.98 -20.63 -0.29
CA PHE A 30 18.79 -20.72 0.55
C PHE A 30 17.97 -21.98 0.24
N VAL A 31 17.72 -22.27 -1.03
CA VAL A 31 17.00 -23.46 -1.49
C VAL A 31 17.78 -24.74 -1.16
N GLU A 32 19.07 -24.77 -1.43
CA GLU A 32 19.96 -25.91 -1.13
C GLU A 32 20.05 -26.20 0.38
N GLY A 33 19.91 -25.18 1.21
CA GLY A 33 19.87 -25.31 2.67
C GLY A 33 18.60 -25.98 3.21
N GLY A 34 17.56 -26.16 2.37
CA GLY A 34 16.31 -26.82 2.74
C GLY A 34 15.43 -26.08 3.74
N GLN A 35 15.84 -24.90 4.18
CA GLN A 35 15.10 -24.07 5.14
C GLN A 35 14.18 -23.08 4.44
N LEU A 36 13.21 -23.58 3.69
CA LEU A 36 12.33 -22.75 2.88
C LEU A 36 11.35 -21.89 3.69
N GLY A 37 11.22 -22.10 5.00
CA GLY A 37 10.36 -21.32 5.88
C GLY A 37 8.93 -21.24 5.35
N ILE A 38 8.41 -20.03 5.22
CA ILE A 38 7.06 -19.77 4.71
C ILE A 38 6.86 -20.20 3.24
N PHE A 39 7.92 -20.35 2.47
CA PHE A 39 7.87 -20.78 1.07
C PHE A 39 7.77 -22.29 0.90
N ARG A 40 7.87 -23.08 1.99
CA ARG A 40 7.86 -24.56 1.93
C ARG A 40 6.57 -25.10 1.31
N ASN A 41 5.44 -24.45 1.56
CA ASN A 41 4.11 -24.85 1.08
C ASN A 41 3.64 -24.02 -0.09
N GLY A 42 4.53 -23.38 -0.84
CA GLY A 42 4.20 -22.65 -2.05
C GLY A 42 3.59 -23.57 -3.13
N TYR A 43 2.76 -23.01 -3.98
CA TYR A 43 2.15 -23.72 -5.12
C TYR A 43 3.15 -23.84 -6.28
N TRP A 44 4.31 -24.41 -6.02
CA TRP A 44 5.38 -24.56 -6.97
C TRP A 44 4.94 -25.38 -8.19
N GLY A 45 5.17 -24.84 -9.37
CA GLY A 45 4.79 -25.51 -10.61
C GLY A 45 3.30 -25.38 -10.99
N HIS A 46 2.54 -24.53 -10.30
CA HIS A 46 1.16 -24.27 -10.71
C HIS A 46 1.11 -23.71 -12.14
N PRO A 47 0.23 -24.23 -13.03
CA PRO A 47 0.20 -23.87 -14.46
C PRO A 47 -0.13 -22.39 -14.73
N GLN A 48 -0.65 -21.67 -13.76
CA GLN A 48 -0.90 -20.24 -13.86
C GLN A 48 0.34 -19.37 -13.52
N TYR A 49 1.42 -19.95 -13.04
CA TYR A 49 2.68 -19.25 -12.84
C TYR A 49 3.44 -19.18 -14.16
N LYS A 50 3.14 -18.16 -14.93
CA LYS A 50 3.63 -18.03 -16.33
C LYS A 50 4.84 -17.09 -16.47
N LEU A 51 5.28 -16.46 -15.38
CA LEU A 51 6.45 -15.59 -15.43
C LEU A 51 7.70 -16.37 -15.82
N PRO A 52 8.47 -15.91 -16.81
CA PRO A 52 9.74 -16.53 -17.15
C PRO A 52 10.74 -16.39 -15.99
N PRO A 53 11.74 -17.30 -15.87
CA PRO A 53 12.69 -17.28 -14.77
C PRO A 53 13.41 -15.95 -14.59
N GLU A 54 13.70 -15.25 -15.68
CA GLU A 54 14.33 -13.93 -15.67
C GLU A 54 13.47 -12.86 -14.99
N ALA A 55 12.17 -12.88 -15.25
CA ALA A 55 11.21 -11.95 -14.64
C ALA A 55 10.96 -12.31 -13.17
N ASN A 56 10.92 -13.60 -12.83
CA ASN A 56 10.83 -14.03 -11.43
C ASN A 56 12.05 -13.58 -10.62
N LEU A 57 13.26 -13.74 -11.16
CA LEU A 57 14.48 -13.29 -10.48
C LEU A 57 14.50 -11.75 -10.33
N MET A 58 14.07 -11.02 -11.36
CA MET A 58 13.95 -9.57 -11.31
C MET A 58 12.97 -9.12 -10.22
N GLY A 59 11.75 -9.61 -10.26
CA GLY A 59 10.72 -9.25 -9.29
C GLY A 59 11.11 -9.61 -7.85
N PHE A 60 11.77 -10.76 -7.66
CA PHE A 60 12.28 -11.13 -6.34
C PHE A 60 13.40 -10.21 -5.85
N ALA A 61 14.33 -9.83 -6.72
CA ALA A 61 15.42 -8.92 -6.37
C ALA A 61 14.86 -7.52 -6.00
N HIS A 62 13.91 -7.02 -6.76
CA HIS A 62 13.23 -5.76 -6.47
C HIS A 62 12.37 -5.83 -5.20
N TYR A 63 11.76 -6.97 -4.91
CA TYR A 63 11.08 -7.20 -3.63
C TYR A 63 12.03 -7.08 -2.43
N LEU A 64 13.23 -7.65 -2.52
CA LEU A 64 14.25 -7.47 -1.47
C LEU A 64 14.64 -5.99 -1.30
N GLU A 65 14.75 -5.24 -2.39
CA GLU A 65 14.97 -3.78 -2.30
C GLU A 65 13.79 -3.05 -1.66
N ALA A 66 12.55 -3.45 -1.96
CA ALA A 66 11.38 -2.87 -1.32
C ALA A 66 11.39 -3.06 0.21
N LEU A 67 11.88 -4.20 0.71
CA LEU A 67 12.06 -4.42 2.14
C LEU A 67 13.10 -3.46 2.76
N ASP A 68 14.17 -3.14 2.03
CA ASP A 68 15.14 -2.13 2.47
C ASP A 68 14.52 -0.73 2.49
N PHE A 69 13.71 -0.37 1.50
CA PHE A 69 12.97 0.90 1.49
C PHE A 69 11.96 0.99 2.63
N GLN A 70 11.29 -0.10 2.98
CA GLN A 70 10.41 -0.11 4.17
C GLN A 70 11.16 0.28 5.44
N ARG A 71 12.38 -0.21 5.63
CA ARG A 71 13.23 0.15 6.79
C ARG A 71 13.62 1.63 6.79
N GLU A 72 13.75 2.25 5.63
CA GLU A 72 14.02 3.69 5.54
C GLU A 72 12.76 4.52 5.80
N ILE A 73 11.63 4.14 5.22
CA ILE A 73 10.35 4.89 5.35
C ILE A 73 9.89 4.95 6.81
N VAL A 74 10.04 3.88 7.57
CA VAL A 74 9.59 3.85 8.97
C VAL A 74 10.32 4.86 9.87
N LYS A 75 11.47 5.37 9.44
CA LYS A 75 12.17 6.47 10.12
C LYS A 75 11.33 7.74 10.17
N ILE A 76 10.47 7.96 9.15
CA ILE A 76 9.52 9.08 9.13
C ILE A 76 8.56 8.99 10.31
N HIS A 77 8.07 7.80 10.65
CA HIS A 77 7.25 7.59 11.84
C HIS A 77 7.98 7.98 13.13
N ALA A 78 9.26 7.63 13.24
CA ALA A 78 10.06 8.01 14.38
C ALA A 78 10.33 9.52 14.46
N VAL A 79 10.53 10.18 13.31
CA VAL A 79 10.73 11.63 13.25
C VAL A 79 9.50 12.39 13.74
N PHE A 80 8.32 12.04 13.25
CA PHE A 80 7.09 12.75 13.57
C PHE A 80 6.36 12.22 14.82
N GLY A 81 6.44 10.94 15.09
CA GLY A 81 5.67 10.27 16.13
C GLY A 81 6.48 9.59 17.22
N GLY A 82 7.81 9.75 17.21
CA GLY A 82 8.72 9.24 18.23
C GLY A 82 8.98 7.74 18.19
N LYS A 83 8.15 6.96 17.51
CA LYS A 83 8.29 5.50 17.43
C LYS A 83 7.60 4.92 16.19
N ASN A 84 7.91 3.66 15.88
CA ASN A 84 7.24 2.81 14.91
C ASN A 84 7.05 1.40 15.53
N PRO A 85 5.91 0.73 15.38
CA PRO A 85 4.62 1.21 14.84
C PRO A 85 3.84 2.07 15.84
N HIS A 86 2.67 2.51 15.41
CA HIS A 86 1.73 3.33 16.19
C HIS A 86 2.34 4.64 16.72
N PRO A 87 2.71 5.58 15.81
CA PRO A 87 3.27 6.87 16.18
C PRO A 87 2.32 7.65 17.09
N ASN A 88 2.87 8.40 18.04
CA ASN A 88 2.12 9.23 18.98
C ASN A 88 1.92 10.65 18.42
N TRP A 89 1.12 10.78 17.37
CA TRP A 89 0.90 12.07 16.70
C TRP A 89 -0.16 12.92 17.37
N ILE A 90 -0.95 12.34 18.27
CA ILE A 90 -2.13 12.95 18.85
C ILE A 90 -1.93 13.16 20.34
N VAL A 91 -2.55 14.23 20.80
CA VAL A 91 -2.82 14.71 22.16
C VAL A 91 -2.24 13.89 23.31
N GLY A 92 -1.33 14.50 24.06
CA GLY A 92 -0.69 13.86 25.23
C GLY A 92 0.53 13.00 24.89
N GLY A 93 0.80 12.77 23.60
CA GLY A 93 2.06 12.21 23.12
C GLY A 93 3.11 13.31 22.90
N MET A 94 4.20 12.95 22.27
CA MET A 94 5.14 13.95 21.75
C MET A 94 4.40 14.73 20.66
N PRO A 95 4.13 16.00 20.86
CA PRO A 95 3.57 16.80 19.79
C PRO A 95 4.56 16.80 18.62
N CYS A 96 4.07 16.67 17.42
CA CYS A 96 4.85 16.89 16.22
C CYS A 96 5.12 18.40 16.09
N ALA A 97 5.89 18.93 17.03
CA ALA A 97 6.28 20.33 17.01
C ALA A 97 7.33 20.51 15.91
N ILE A 98 7.02 21.32 14.92
CA ILE A 98 7.95 21.75 13.90
C ILE A 98 8.50 23.11 14.33
N ASN A 99 9.81 23.21 14.53
CA ASN A 99 10.50 24.45 14.86
C ASN A 99 11.74 24.55 13.98
N ILE A 100 11.65 25.33 12.93
CA ILE A 100 12.72 25.52 11.95
C ILE A 100 13.66 26.68 12.33
N ASP A 101 13.26 27.53 13.25
CA ASP A 101 13.97 28.77 13.60
C ASP A 101 15.00 28.56 14.73
N GLU A 102 14.83 27.53 15.54
CA GLU A 102 15.74 27.23 16.64
C GLU A 102 16.51 25.93 16.40
N SER A 103 17.79 26.04 16.13
CA SER A 103 18.70 24.91 16.10
C SER A 103 18.90 24.37 17.52
N GLY A 104 18.20 23.28 17.87
CA GLY A 104 18.45 22.59 19.12
C GLY A 104 17.28 22.51 20.11
N ALA A 105 16.08 22.91 19.72
CA ALA A 105 14.89 22.61 20.51
C ALA A 105 14.75 21.09 20.67
N VAL A 106 14.99 20.60 21.88
CA VAL A 106 14.91 19.17 22.19
C VAL A 106 13.50 18.68 21.92
N GLY A 107 13.39 17.72 21.02
CA GLY A 107 12.12 17.09 20.64
C GLY A 107 11.36 17.75 19.48
N ALA A 108 11.76 18.91 18.99
CA ALA A 108 11.14 19.51 17.81
C ALA A 108 11.68 18.91 16.51
N VAL A 109 10.83 18.91 15.49
CA VAL A 109 11.24 18.57 14.11
C VAL A 109 11.89 19.83 13.51
N ASN A 110 13.20 19.84 13.47
CA ASN A 110 13.99 20.92 12.91
C ASN A 110 14.21 20.75 11.39
N MET A 111 14.87 21.70 10.76
CA MET A 111 15.16 21.68 9.32
C MET A 111 15.98 20.45 8.89
N GLU A 112 16.92 19.99 9.73
CA GLU A 112 17.71 18.78 9.43
C GLU A 112 16.82 17.52 9.33
N ARG A 113 15.89 17.36 10.27
CA ARG A 113 14.91 16.25 10.27
C ARG A 113 13.96 16.35 9.07
N LEU A 114 13.51 17.56 8.72
CA LEU A 114 12.68 17.77 7.52
C LEU A 114 13.45 17.42 6.25
N ASN A 115 14.71 17.81 6.13
CA ASN A 115 15.57 17.44 4.99
C ASN A 115 15.78 15.91 4.92
N LEU A 116 15.93 15.24 6.06
CA LEU A 116 15.98 13.77 6.10
C LEU A 116 14.68 13.17 5.56
N VAL A 117 13.52 13.64 6.02
CA VAL A 117 12.21 13.19 5.55
C VAL A 117 12.07 13.42 4.04
N GLN A 118 12.40 14.61 3.57
CA GLN A 118 12.38 14.95 2.14
C GLN A 118 13.27 14.00 1.32
N SER A 119 14.47 13.71 1.80
CA SER A 119 15.40 12.77 1.15
C SER A 119 14.84 11.35 1.08
N ILE A 120 14.20 10.87 2.15
CA ILE A 120 13.57 9.54 2.18
C ILE A 120 12.42 9.49 1.18
N ILE A 121 11.54 10.50 1.17
CA ILE A 121 10.39 10.57 0.26
C ILE A 121 10.87 10.57 -1.19
N THR A 122 11.85 11.42 -1.53
CA THR A 122 12.37 11.52 -2.90
C THR A 122 12.92 10.18 -3.38
N ARG A 123 13.80 9.54 -2.60
CA ARG A 123 14.36 8.23 -2.96
C ARG A 123 13.31 7.14 -3.08
N THR A 124 12.29 7.19 -2.22
CA THR A 124 11.19 6.22 -2.28
C THR A 124 10.33 6.44 -3.51
N ALA A 125 10.02 7.70 -3.84
CA ALA A 125 9.30 8.03 -5.07
C ALA A 125 10.06 7.57 -6.32
N ASP A 126 11.38 7.75 -6.35
CA ASP A 126 12.23 7.26 -7.43
C ASP A 126 12.16 5.73 -7.57
N PHE A 127 12.20 5.01 -6.46
CA PHE A 127 12.08 3.55 -6.46
C PHE A 127 10.69 3.10 -6.93
N ILE A 128 9.63 3.74 -6.47
CA ILE A 128 8.26 3.42 -6.90
C ILE A 128 8.11 3.64 -8.41
N ASN A 129 8.54 4.78 -8.91
CA ASN A 129 8.36 5.15 -10.31
C ASN A 129 9.24 4.32 -11.25
N ASN A 130 10.45 3.97 -10.84
CA ASN A 130 11.42 3.28 -11.70
C ASN A 130 11.45 1.76 -11.50
N VAL A 131 10.85 1.23 -10.45
CA VAL A 131 10.87 -0.20 -10.15
C VAL A 131 9.47 -0.74 -9.93
N MET A 132 8.74 -0.27 -8.91
CA MET A 132 7.49 -0.92 -8.51
C MET A 132 6.39 -0.79 -9.58
N ILE A 133 6.24 0.39 -10.18
CA ILE A 133 5.24 0.62 -11.23
C ILE A 133 5.57 -0.19 -12.50
N PRO A 134 6.79 -0.11 -13.06
CA PRO A 134 7.17 -0.93 -14.21
C PRO A 134 7.02 -2.44 -13.96
N ASP A 135 7.44 -2.92 -12.81
CA ASP A 135 7.29 -4.34 -12.44
C ASP A 135 5.82 -4.75 -12.36
N ALA A 136 4.98 -3.94 -11.70
CA ALA A 136 3.55 -4.22 -11.57
C ALA A 136 2.86 -4.30 -12.94
N LEU A 137 3.20 -3.39 -13.84
CA LEU A 137 2.66 -3.39 -15.20
C LEU A 137 3.15 -4.62 -16.01
N ALA A 138 4.42 -4.95 -15.91
CA ALA A 138 4.99 -6.12 -16.59
C ALA A 138 4.39 -7.43 -16.06
N ILE A 139 4.33 -7.59 -14.72
CA ILE A 139 3.73 -8.77 -14.08
C ILE A 139 2.24 -8.85 -14.41
N GLY A 140 1.51 -7.74 -14.38
CA GLY A 140 0.11 -7.66 -14.74
C GLY A 140 -0.13 -8.09 -16.19
N GLN A 141 0.73 -7.70 -17.10
CA GLN A 141 0.63 -8.10 -18.52
C GLN A 141 0.82 -9.62 -18.70
N PHE A 142 1.78 -10.23 -18.01
CA PHE A 142 1.98 -11.68 -18.03
C PHE A 142 0.80 -12.45 -17.44
N ASN A 143 0.14 -11.87 -16.45
CA ASN A 143 -0.95 -12.50 -15.70
C ASN A 143 -2.32 -11.92 -16.06
N LYS A 144 -2.47 -11.28 -17.21
CA LYS A 144 -3.73 -10.67 -17.66
C LYS A 144 -4.97 -11.56 -17.47
N PRO A 145 -4.92 -12.89 -17.72
CA PRO A 145 -6.08 -13.76 -17.50
C PRO A 145 -6.52 -13.83 -16.02
N TRP A 146 -5.69 -13.44 -15.06
CA TRP A 146 -6.06 -13.45 -13.65
C TRP A 146 -7.11 -12.39 -13.32
N SER A 147 -7.24 -11.35 -14.14
CA SER A 147 -8.28 -10.34 -13.97
C SER A 147 -9.71 -10.89 -14.11
N GLU A 148 -9.84 -12.10 -14.64
CA GLU A 148 -11.12 -12.80 -14.78
C GLU A 148 -11.43 -13.70 -13.57
N ILE A 149 -10.46 -13.87 -12.64
CA ILE A 149 -10.58 -14.72 -11.47
C ILE A 149 -10.99 -13.88 -10.27
N GLY A 150 -12.08 -14.27 -9.63
CA GLY A 150 -12.49 -13.65 -8.35
C GLY A 150 -13.07 -12.26 -8.49
N THR A 151 -13.67 -11.94 -9.64
CA THR A 151 -14.51 -10.76 -9.76
C THR A 151 -15.64 -10.84 -8.74
N GLY A 152 -15.81 -9.80 -7.94
CA GLY A 152 -16.90 -9.72 -6.98
C GLY A 152 -18.27 -9.68 -7.66
N LEU A 153 -19.32 -9.68 -6.85
CA LEU A 153 -20.71 -9.54 -7.33
C LEU A 153 -20.94 -8.21 -8.07
N SER A 154 -20.08 -7.23 -7.84
CA SER A 154 -20.17 -5.90 -8.43
C SER A 154 -18.78 -5.39 -8.84
N ASP A 155 -18.26 -5.95 -9.93
CA ASP A 155 -16.95 -5.59 -10.52
C ASP A 155 -16.87 -4.17 -11.07
N LYS A 156 -18.03 -3.50 -11.21
CA LYS A 156 -18.15 -2.16 -11.76
C LYS A 156 -18.53 -1.10 -10.74
N CYS A 157 -18.56 -1.44 -9.47
CA CYS A 157 -18.87 -0.51 -8.41
C CYS A 157 -17.64 -0.26 -7.55
N VAL A 158 -17.34 1.01 -7.29
CA VAL A 158 -16.23 1.43 -6.46
C VAL A 158 -16.76 2.43 -5.44
N LEU A 159 -16.39 2.24 -4.17
CA LEU A 159 -16.65 3.17 -3.10
C LEU A 159 -15.32 3.67 -2.54
N SER A 160 -15.17 4.99 -2.47
CA SER A 160 -14.08 5.65 -1.76
C SER A 160 -14.67 6.60 -0.72
N TYR A 161 -14.21 6.51 0.51
CA TYR A 161 -14.60 7.49 1.54
C TYR A 161 -13.65 8.68 1.61
N GLY A 162 -12.65 8.72 0.73
CA GLY A 162 -11.68 9.79 0.67
C GLY A 162 -10.56 9.70 1.71
N ALA A 163 -9.52 10.49 1.49
CA ALA A 163 -8.36 10.54 2.40
C ALA A 163 -7.57 11.84 2.24
N PHE A 164 -6.69 12.09 3.21
CA PHE A 164 -5.76 13.20 3.25
C PHE A 164 -6.46 14.57 3.19
N PRO A 165 -7.02 15.04 4.32
CA PRO A 165 -7.58 16.38 4.39
C PRO A 165 -6.51 17.43 4.05
N ASP A 166 -6.87 18.40 3.23
CA ASP A 166 -6.02 19.53 2.90
C ASP A 166 -5.96 20.50 4.08
N ILE A 167 -4.74 20.77 4.55
CA ILE A 167 -4.50 21.61 5.73
C ILE A 167 -4.85 23.08 5.48
N ALA A 168 -4.88 23.50 4.23
CA ALA A 168 -5.17 24.89 3.86
C ALA A 168 -6.63 25.28 4.01
N ASN A 169 -7.53 24.30 4.12
CA ASN A 169 -8.96 24.50 4.26
C ASN A 169 -9.52 23.62 5.37
N ASP A 170 -10.61 24.03 5.97
CA ASP A 170 -11.26 23.32 7.07
C ASP A 170 -11.26 21.78 6.94
N PHE A 171 -11.12 21.08 8.07
CA PHE A 171 -11.23 19.63 8.19
C PHE A 171 -12.61 19.08 7.80
N GLY A 172 -13.26 19.66 6.82
CA GLY A 172 -14.52 19.24 6.29
C GLY A 172 -14.38 18.34 5.07
N GLU A 173 -15.38 17.54 4.80
CA GLU A 173 -15.44 16.56 3.70
C GLU A 173 -15.14 17.12 2.31
N LYS A 174 -15.15 18.43 2.14
CA LYS A 174 -14.98 19.12 0.86
C LYS A 174 -13.54 19.40 0.46
N SER A 175 -12.56 19.12 1.32
CA SER A 175 -11.15 19.45 1.10
C SER A 175 -10.22 18.24 1.25
N LEU A 176 -10.64 17.09 0.75
CA LEU A 176 -9.79 15.89 0.71
C LEU A 176 -8.92 15.90 -0.54
N LEU A 177 -7.63 15.62 -0.39
CA LEU A 177 -6.71 15.45 -1.51
C LEU A 177 -7.14 14.27 -2.40
N MET A 178 -7.62 13.19 -1.77
CA MET A 178 -8.28 12.08 -2.46
C MET A 178 -9.78 12.15 -2.17
N PRO A 179 -10.61 12.57 -3.13
CA PRO A 179 -12.03 12.74 -2.89
C PRO A 179 -12.74 11.42 -2.63
N GLY A 180 -13.78 11.48 -1.80
CA GLY A 180 -14.72 10.39 -1.59
C GLY A 180 -15.82 10.35 -2.65
N GLY A 181 -16.51 9.22 -2.73
CA GLY A 181 -17.66 9.04 -3.61
C GLY A 181 -17.87 7.59 -4.05
N ALA A 182 -18.96 7.36 -4.74
CA ALA A 182 -19.28 6.05 -5.31
C ALA A 182 -19.39 6.13 -6.83
N VAL A 183 -18.79 5.14 -7.49
CA VAL A 183 -18.94 4.89 -8.93
C VAL A 183 -19.81 3.66 -9.09
N ILE A 184 -20.89 3.77 -9.82
CA ILE A 184 -21.84 2.68 -10.08
C ILE A 184 -21.74 2.29 -11.58
N ASN A 185 -21.73 1.02 -11.84
CA ASN A 185 -21.64 0.45 -13.19
C ASN A 185 -20.44 0.90 -14.04
N GLY A 186 -19.35 1.31 -13.37
CA GLY A 186 -18.12 1.75 -14.04
C GLY A 186 -18.23 3.13 -14.72
N ASP A 187 -19.23 3.92 -14.39
CA ASP A 187 -19.37 5.29 -14.90
C ASP A 187 -18.52 6.27 -14.08
N PHE A 188 -17.24 6.37 -14.40
CA PHE A 188 -16.33 7.30 -13.77
C PHE A 188 -16.59 8.78 -14.09
N ASN A 189 -17.47 9.07 -15.05
CA ASN A 189 -17.89 10.45 -15.33
C ASN A 189 -18.98 10.94 -14.39
N ASN A 190 -19.62 10.03 -13.64
CA ASN A 190 -20.70 10.31 -12.72
C ASN A 190 -20.37 9.75 -11.33
N VAL A 191 -19.50 10.44 -10.60
CA VAL A 191 -19.16 10.08 -9.22
C VAL A 191 -20.24 10.62 -8.29
N LEU A 192 -20.94 9.72 -7.62
CA LEU A 192 -21.99 10.06 -6.67
C LEU A 192 -21.37 10.44 -5.33
N PRO A 193 -21.77 11.56 -4.71
CA PRO A 193 -21.34 11.89 -3.36
C PRO A 193 -21.92 10.88 -2.36
N VAL A 194 -21.11 10.50 -1.37
CA VAL A 194 -21.52 9.58 -0.30
C VAL A 194 -21.27 10.22 1.05
N ASP A 195 -22.29 10.29 1.87
CA ASP A 195 -22.20 10.62 3.29
C ASP A 195 -22.13 9.31 4.09
N LEU A 196 -20.97 9.04 4.70
CA LEU A 196 -20.72 7.82 5.45
C LEU A 196 -21.46 7.76 6.78
N VAL A 197 -21.96 8.88 7.28
CA VAL A 197 -22.73 8.94 8.54
C VAL A 197 -24.24 8.94 8.30
N ASP A 198 -24.67 9.03 7.06
CA ASP A 198 -26.10 8.90 6.72
C ASP A 198 -26.53 7.43 6.76
N PRO A 199 -27.35 7.01 7.72
CA PRO A 199 -27.78 5.62 7.85
C PRO A 199 -28.62 5.11 6.68
N GLN A 200 -29.09 5.99 5.79
CA GLN A 200 -29.81 5.58 4.58
C GLN A 200 -28.87 5.31 3.41
N GLN A 201 -27.70 5.94 3.38
CA GLN A 201 -26.73 5.76 2.30
C GLN A 201 -25.77 4.59 2.55
N VAL A 202 -25.42 4.34 3.81
CA VAL A 202 -24.52 3.27 4.18
C VAL A 202 -25.27 2.25 5.03
N GLN A 203 -25.55 1.11 4.44
CA GLN A 203 -26.23 0.00 5.09
C GLN A 203 -25.40 -1.28 4.93
N GLU A 204 -25.33 -2.09 5.98
CA GLU A 204 -24.67 -3.37 5.98
C GLU A 204 -25.72 -4.46 6.13
N PHE A 205 -25.65 -5.48 5.27
CA PHE A 205 -26.43 -6.69 5.37
C PHE A 205 -25.50 -7.88 5.38
N VAL A 206 -25.36 -8.52 6.51
CA VAL A 206 -24.44 -9.65 6.71
C VAL A 206 -25.22 -10.85 7.23
N ASP A 207 -25.60 -11.71 6.33
CA ASP A 207 -26.53 -12.83 6.58
C ASP A 207 -26.00 -13.86 7.60
N HIS A 208 -24.69 -14.00 7.70
CA HIS A 208 -24.04 -14.97 8.58
C HIS A 208 -23.17 -14.33 9.68
N ALA A 209 -23.32 -13.01 9.89
CA ALA A 209 -22.62 -12.33 10.97
C ALA A 209 -23.39 -12.43 12.29
N TRP A 210 -22.65 -12.20 13.37
CA TRP A 210 -23.19 -12.15 14.74
C TRP A 210 -23.97 -10.86 15.01
N TYR A 211 -24.09 -9.99 14.01
CA TYR A 211 -24.89 -8.77 14.10
C TYR A 211 -26.37 -9.11 13.97
N ARG A 212 -27.16 -8.65 14.91
CA ARG A 212 -28.61 -8.71 14.84
C ARG A 212 -29.20 -7.31 14.69
N TYR A 213 -30.12 -7.16 13.79
CA TYR A 213 -30.83 -5.94 13.62
C TYR A 213 -32.31 -6.15 14.05
N PRO A 214 -32.89 -5.22 14.83
CA PRO A 214 -34.32 -5.28 15.12
C PRO A 214 -35.09 -5.23 13.81
N ASN A 215 -35.90 -6.26 13.51
CA ASN A 215 -36.66 -6.45 12.27
C ASN A 215 -35.86 -7.00 11.06
N ASP A 216 -35.00 -7.88 11.26
CA ASP A 216 -34.19 -8.87 10.56
C ASP A 216 -34.16 -8.98 9.03
N GLN A 217 -34.71 -8.09 8.25
CA GLN A 217 -34.77 -8.29 6.79
C GLN A 217 -34.20 -7.15 5.94
N VAL A 218 -33.70 -6.10 6.53
CA VAL A 218 -33.15 -4.96 5.79
C VAL A 218 -31.79 -4.58 6.37
N GLY A 219 -30.81 -4.39 5.52
CA GLY A 219 -29.51 -3.86 5.91
C GLY A 219 -29.66 -2.54 6.67
N ARG A 220 -28.78 -2.31 7.63
CA ARG A 220 -28.79 -1.12 8.47
C ARG A 220 -27.40 -0.50 8.55
N HIS A 221 -27.36 0.72 9.00
CA HIS A 221 -26.10 1.37 9.31
C HIS A 221 -25.38 0.59 10.43
N PRO A 222 -24.04 0.38 10.36
CA PRO A 222 -23.27 -0.37 11.36
C PRO A 222 -23.45 0.13 12.79
N PHE A 223 -23.70 1.41 13.01
CA PHE A 223 -23.97 2.01 14.33
C PHE A 223 -25.31 1.59 14.94
N ASP A 224 -26.26 1.16 14.12
CA ASP A 224 -27.57 0.71 14.58
C ASP A 224 -27.60 -0.79 14.91
N GLY A 225 -26.49 -1.50 14.66
CA GLY A 225 -26.35 -2.92 14.90
C GLY A 225 -26.17 -3.28 16.38
N ILE A 226 -26.72 -4.40 16.75
CA ILE A 226 -26.48 -5.02 18.07
C ILE A 226 -25.60 -6.25 17.84
N THR A 227 -24.46 -6.30 18.53
CA THR A 227 -23.62 -7.49 18.56
C THR A 227 -24.09 -8.35 19.73
N ASP A 228 -24.54 -9.56 19.44
CA ASP A 228 -24.90 -10.56 20.44
C ASP A 228 -23.80 -11.63 20.41
N PRO A 229 -22.88 -11.65 21.40
CA PRO A 229 -21.77 -12.60 21.46
C PRO A 229 -22.22 -14.03 21.77
#